data_fa7daf84175dcc3a260a5af8583efe85
#
_entry.id   fa7daf84175dcc3a260a5af8583efe85
#
_cell.length_a   1.000
_cell.length_b   1.000
_cell.length_c   1.000
_cell.angle_alpha   90.00
_cell.angle_beta   90.00
_cell.angle_gamma   90.00
#
_symmetry.space_group_name_H-M   'P 1'
#
loop_
_entity.id
_entity.type
_entity.pdbx_description
1 polymer ?
#
loop_
_entity_poly.entity_id
_entity_poly.type
_entity_poly.pdbx_seq_one_letter_code
_entity_poly.pdbx_strand_id
1 'polypeptide(L)'
;MRDKDLYAQILGIESPWQVTEVELKSSENEVIVRVMPKAGSTHGCPTCGKDSPGYDSRPRRWRHLDTCQYRTILEAEVPRVTCKEHGVVTVSVPWAEPGSGFTALFEALVIDWLREASISAVSRLMGLSWNAIDGIMQRAVERGLSRREAHSVTQLGVDETAFKKRHDYVTIVSDQDSGTVLFVGDDRKKATLKSWYEALTDEQQAAIESVSMDMWPAFINATLESLPGAREKIAFDKFHVAKYLGEAVDTVRRQEHKSLMSEGYDDLKGSKHDWLYNPKNMSHQQKSRFKALRDSTLKTARAWAIKELAMSLWHYTSKTWALKAWKRWLSWAVRCRLKPMMVVAKTIKAHLWGILNAIVLKVTNGPAEGINSRIKMIKVRSRGFRNKQRFANAIYFQLGGLDLYPDGVTR
;
A
#
# COMPACT_ATOMS: atom_id res chain seq x y z
N MET A 1 -27.94 -7.56 -40.78
CA MET A 1 -26.80 -8.16 -40.02
C MET A 1 -27.38 -9.36 -39.29
N ARG A 2 -26.74 -10.54 -39.45
CA ARG A 2 -27.18 -11.74 -38.69
C ARG A 2 -26.69 -11.63 -37.27
N ASP A 3 -27.35 -12.32 -36.34
CA ASP A 3 -26.96 -12.38 -34.92
C ASP A 3 -25.49 -12.76 -34.69
N LYS A 4 -25.00 -13.75 -35.43
CA LYS A 4 -23.59 -14.21 -35.39
C LYS A 4 -22.62 -13.11 -35.79
N ASP A 5 -22.96 -12.32 -36.80
CA ASP A 5 -22.11 -11.23 -37.29
C ASP A 5 -22.06 -10.09 -36.24
N LEU A 6 -23.21 -9.80 -35.61
CA LEU A 6 -23.30 -8.81 -34.53
C LEU A 6 -22.42 -9.21 -33.33
N TYR A 7 -22.57 -10.46 -32.85
CA TYR A 7 -21.78 -10.92 -31.71
C TYR A 7 -20.29 -11.07 -32.04
N ALA A 8 -19.92 -11.44 -33.27
CA ALA A 8 -18.53 -11.45 -33.68
C ALA A 8 -17.90 -10.06 -33.57
N GLN A 9 -18.63 -9.01 -33.99
CA GLN A 9 -18.16 -7.63 -33.86
C GLN A 9 -18.13 -7.15 -32.42
N ILE A 10 -19.20 -7.38 -31.62
CA ILE A 10 -19.26 -6.97 -30.21
C ILE A 10 -18.15 -7.62 -29.38
N LEU A 11 -17.83 -8.89 -29.67
CA LEU A 11 -16.84 -9.67 -28.93
C LEU A 11 -15.42 -9.54 -29.50
N GLY A 12 -15.24 -8.82 -30.61
CA GLY A 12 -13.93 -8.72 -31.28
C GLY A 12 -13.40 -10.09 -31.73
N ILE A 13 -14.29 -11.00 -32.17
CA ILE A 13 -13.89 -12.34 -32.64
C ILE A 13 -13.37 -12.24 -34.07
N GLU A 14 -12.06 -12.46 -34.22
CA GLU A 14 -11.38 -12.43 -35.52
C GLU A 14 -10.82 -13.80 -35.90
N SER A 15 -10.48 -13.95 -37.20
CA SER A 15 -9.81 -15.16 -37.71
C SER A 15 -8.57 -15.52 -36.88
N PRO A 16 -8.34 -16.80 -36.55
CA PRO A 16 -9.02 -17.99 -37.07
C PRO A 16 -10.33 -18.35 -36.37
N TRP A 17 -10.77 -17.60 -35.38
CA TRP A 17 -12.01 -17.87 -34.66
C TRP A 17 -13.23 -17.28 -35.36
N GLN A 18 -14.39 -17.94 -35.17
CA GLN A 18 -15.66 -17.50 -35.75
C GLN A 18 -16.81 -17.85 -34.82
N VAL A 19 -17.84 -16.98 -34.76
CA VAL A 19 -19.11 -17.28 -34.07
C VAL A 19 -19.93 -18.25 -34.93
N THR A 20 -20.18 -19.41 -34.40
CA THR A 20 -20.94 -20.47 -35.11
C THR A 20 -22.40 -20.49 -34.74
N GLU A 21 -22.75 -20.10 -33.51
CA GLU A 21 -24.12 -20.12 -33.00
C GLU A 21 -24.30 -19.06 -31.91
N VAL A 22 -25.51 -18.48 -31.85
CA VAL A 22 -25.98 -17.63 -30.75
C VAL A 22 -27.33 -18.17 -30.29
N GLU A 23 -27.42 -18.52 -29.02
CA GLU A 23 -28.60 -19.11 -28.41
C GLU A 23 -29.09 -18.26 -27.23
N LEU A 24 -30.35 -17.82 -27.28
CA LEU A 24 -31.01 -17.14 -26.16
C LEU A 24 -31.74 -18.16 -25.29
N LYS A 25 -31.22 -18.39 -24.09
CA LYS A 25 -31.85 -19.21 -23.05
C LYS A 25 -32.63 -18.34 -22.07
N SER A 26 -33.84 -17.94 -22.47
CA SER A 26 -34.65 -17.02 -21.66
C SER A 26 -35.00 -17.56 -20.28
N SER A 27 -35.19 -18.88 -20.12
CA SER A 27 -35.45 -19.50 -18.80
C SER A 27 -34.25 -19.46 -17.83
N GLU A 28 -33.04 -19.39 -18.36
CA GLU A 28 -31.80 -19.33 -17.57
C GLU A 28 -31.23 -17.90 -17.44
N ASN A 29 -31.87 -16.94 -18.12
CA ASN A 29 -31.39 -15.58 -18.28
C ASN A 29 -29.95 -15.53 -18.87
N GLU A 30 -29.68 -16.34 -19.89
CA GLU A 30 -28.38 -16.45 -20.55
C GLU A 30 -28.46 -16.29 -22.06
N VAL A 31 -27.45 -15.65 -22.63
CA VAL A 31 -27.12 -15.71 -24.06
C VAL A 31 -25.83 -16.52 -24.17
N ILE A 32 -25.88 -17.62 -24.91
CA ILE A 32 -24.74 -18.47 -25.20
C ILE A 32 -24.23 -18.18 -26.59
N VAL A 33 -22.95 -17.80 -26.68
CA VAL A 33 -22.25 -17.53 -27.95
C VAL A 33 -21.20 -18.63 -28.14
N ARG A 34 -21.43 -19.50 -29.15
CA ARG A 34 -20.49 -20.57 -29.49
C ARG A 34 -19.48 -20.10 -30.51
N VAL A 35 -18.20 -20.28 -30.16
CA VAL A 35 -17.08 -19.85 -30.98
C VAL A 35 -16.23 -21.07 -31.32
N MET A 36 -15.84 -21.22 -32.57
CA MET A 36 -15.00 -22.31 -33.05
C MET A 36 -13.89 -21.77 -33.96
N PRO A 37 -12.72 -22.41 -34.01
CA PRO A 37 -11.74 -22.11 -35.04
C PRO A 37 -12.24 -22.55 -36.40
N LYS A 38 -11.84 -21.86 -37.46
CA LYS A 38 -12.13 -22.27 -38.83
C LYS A 38 -11.51 -23.62 -39.12
N ALA A 39 -12.18 -24.45 -39.90
CA ALA A 39 -11.66 -25.76 -40.30
C ALA A 39 -10.29 -25.59 -41.03
N GLY A 40 -9.32 -26.41 -40.65
CA GLY A 40 -7.97 -26.37 -41.20
C GLY A 40 -7.06 -25.29 -40.61
N SER A 41 -7.49 -24.58 -39.56
CA SER A 41 -6.60 -23.64 -38.87
C SER A 41 -5.44 -24.34 -38.21
N THR A 42 -4.24 -23.79 -38.35
CA THR A 42 -3.03 -24.17 -37.58
C THR A 42 -2.97 -23.34 -36.31
N HIS A 43 -2.44 -23.92 -35.26
CA HIS A 43 -2.29 -23.23 -33.96
C HIS A 43 -0.87 -23.38 -33.44
N GLY A 44 -0.28 -22.26 -33.02
CA GLY A 44 1.03 -22.24 -32.39
C GLY A 44 1.00 -22.63 -30.92
N CYS A 45 2.13 -23.10 -30.42
CA CYS A 45 2.36 -23.29 -29.00
C CYS A 45 2.29 -21.92 -28.28
N PRO A 46 1.49 -21.75 -27.23
CA PRO A 46 1.34 -20.46 -26.53
C PRO A 46 2.64 -19.98 -25.84
N THR A 47 3.60 -20.90 -25.62
CA THR A 47 4.86 -20.58 -24.93
C THR A 47 5.98 -20.18 -25.88
N CYS A 48 6.16 -20.89 -27.00
CA CYS A 48 7.25 -20.62 -27.94
C CYS A 48 6.79 -20.10 -29.33
N GLY A 49 5.48 -19.96 -29.56
CA GLY A 49 4.92 -19.48 -30.82
C GLY A 49 5.03 -20.44 -32.00
N LYS A 50 5.75 -21.58 -31.88
CA LYS A 50 5.97 -22.52 -32.99
C LYS A 50 4.69 -23.27 -33.35
N ASP A 51 4.40 -23.33 -34.65
CA ASP A 51 3.31 -24.13 -35.17
C ASP A 51 3.46 -25.58 -34.71
N SER A 52 2.40 -26.14 -34.18
CA SER A 52 2.39 -27.44 -33.55
C SER A 52 1.18 -28.26 -34.01
N PRO A 53 1.34 -29.57 -34.26
CA PRO A 53 0.21 -30.40 -34.67
C PRO A 53 -0.87 -30.45 -33.59
N GLY A 54 -2.13 -30.48 -34.05
CA GLY A 54 -3.28 -30.65 -33.16
C GLY A 54 -3.25 -31.96 -32.42
N TYR A 55 -3.66 -31.98 -31.17
CA TYR A 55 -3.79 -33.13 -30.33
C TYR A 55 -5.25 -33.53 -30.10
N ASP A 56 -6.00 -32.67 -29.43
CA ASP A 56 -7.45 -32.77 -29.20
C ASP A 56 -8.04 -31.38 -28.92
N SER A 57 -9.31 -31.30 -28.50
CA SER A 57 -9.91 -30.06 -28.02
C SER A 57 -10.63 -30.32 -26.68
N ARG A 58 -10.84 -29.24 -25.95
CA ARG A 58 -11.59 -29.28 -24.68
C ARG A 58 -12.64 -28.16 -24.63
N PRO A 59 -13.86 -28.47 -24.19
CA PRO A 59 -14.88 -27.45 -23.99
C PRO A 59 -14.48 -26.49 -22.86
N ARG A 60 -14.61 -25.21 -23.12
CA ARG A 60 -14.36 -24.14 -22.16
C ARG A 60 -15.48 -23.11 -22.22
N ARG A 61 -15.75 -22.49 -21.07
CA ARG A 61 -16.76 -21.42 -20.92
C ARG A 61 -16.14 -20.20 -20.26
N TRP A 62 -16.57 -19.04 -20.70
CA TRP A 62 -16.17 -17.74 -20.11
C TRP A 62 -17.39 -16.86 -19.92
N ARG A 63 -17.48 -16.22 -18.75
CA ARG A 63 -18.42 -15.15 -18.49
C ARG A 63 -17.96 -13.88 -19.22
N HIS A 64 -18.87 -13.28 -20.01
CA HIS A 64 -18.65 -12.00 -20.69
C HIS A 64 -19.57 -10.91 -20.08
N LEU A 65 -19.44 -9.67 -20.56
CA LEU A 65 -20.34 -8.56 -20.24
C LEU A 65 -21.78 -8.93 -20.63
N ASP A 66 -22.74 -8.48 -19.82
CA ASP A 66 -24.15 -8.80 -20.03
C ASP A 66 -24.69 -8.18 -21.32
N THR A 67 -25.49 -8.92 -22.04
CA THR A 67 -26.29 -8.40 -23.15
C THR A 67 -27.65 -8.01 -22.59
N CYS A 68 -27.88 -6.71 -22.37
CA CYS A 68 -29.06 -6.20 -21.66
C CYS A 68 -29.21 -6.87 -20.29
N GLN A 69 -30.31 -7.54 -20.02
CA GLN A 69 -30.59 -8.27 -18.77
C GLN A 69 -30.01 -9.70 -18.73
N TYR A 70 -29.48 -10.20 -19.86
CA TYR A 70 -29.03 -11.57 -19.98
C TYR A 70 -27.53 -11.70 -19.74
N ARG A 71 -27.11 -12.70 -18.97
CA ARG A 71 -25.71 -13.05 -18.82
C ARG A 71 -25.16 -13.62 -20.12
N THR A 72 -24.09 -13.07 -20.64
CA THR A 72 -23.46 -13.59 -21.86
C THR A 72 -22.35 -14.58 -21.48
N ILE A 73 -22.44 -15.78 -22.06
CA ILE A 73 -21.48 -16.87 -21.89
C ILE A 73 -20.87 -17.20 -23.24
N LEU A 74 -19.55 -17.13 -23.34
CA LEU A 74 -18.80 -17.68 -24.46
C LEU A 74 -18.51 -19.16 -24.23
N GLU A 75 -18.79 -19.98 -25.21
CA GLU A 75 -18.41 -21.39 -25.26
C GLU A 75 -17.50 -21.65 -26.44
N ALA A 76 -16.40 -22.37 -26.23
CA ALA A 76 -15.53 -22.80 -27.33
C ALA A 76 -14.91 -24.16 -27.04
N GLU A 77 -14.74 -24.93 -28.10
CA GLU A 77 -13.88 -26.11 -28.15
C GLU A 77 -12.44 -25.66 -28.38
N VAL A 78 -11.65 -25.50 -27.30
CA VAL A 78 -10.30 -24.97 -27.37
C VAL A 78 -9.33 -26.06 -27.74
N PRO A 79 -8.59 -25.92 -28.87
CA PRO A 79 -7.59 -26.90 -29.29
C PRO A 79 -6.47 -27.04 -28.30
N ARG A 80 -5.92 -28.26 -28.20
CA ARG A 80 -4.62 -28.53 -27.63
C ARG A 80 -3.67 -28.97 -28.75
N VAL A 81 -2.42 -28.58 -28.63
CA VAL A 81 -1.38 -28.90 -29.61
C VAL A 81 -0.21 -29.66 -28.96
N THR A 82 0.49 -30.43 -29.72
CA THR A 82 1.69 -31.17 -29.26
C THR A 82 2.94 -30.41 -29.67
N CYS A 83 3.47 -29.62 -28.73
CA CYS A 83 4.75 -28.92 -28.92
C CYS A 83 5.93 -29.87 -28.64
N LYS A 84 6.97 -29.82 -29.46
CA LYS A 84 8.19 -30.63 -29.25
C LYS A 84 8.94 -30.27 -27.96
N GLU A 85 8.85 -29.00 -27.53
CA GLU A 85 9.56 -28.47 -26.36
C GLU A 85 8.69 -28.48 -25.09
N HIS A 86 7.37 -28.26 -25.24
CA HIS A 86 6.47 -28.02 -24.11
C HIS A 86 5.41 -29.14 -23.94
N GLY A 87 5.45 -30.18 -24.74
CA GLY A 87 4.48 -31.28 -24.69
C GLY A 87 3.07 -30.83 -25.14
N VAL A 88 2.03 -31.44 -24.57
CA VAL A 88 0.64 -31.13 -24.90
C VAL A 88 0.19 -29.89 -24.14
N VAL A 89 -0.05 -28.80 -24.87
CA VAL A 89 -0.46 -27.49 -24.32
C VAL A 89 -1.78 -27.00 -24.91
N THR A 90 -2.55 -26.27 -24.13
CA THR A 90 -3.82 -25.65 -24.59
C THR A 90 -3.51 -24.34 -25.32
N VAL A 91 -4.11 -24.13 -26.48
CA VAL A 91 -3.96 -22.91 -27.29
C VAL A 91 -4.54 -21.72 -26.53
N SER A 92 -3.87 -20.56 -26.64
CA SER A 92 -4.40 -19.30 -26.11
C SER A 92 -5.62 -18.84 -26.90
N VAL A 93 -6.59 -18.23 -26.23
CA VAL A 93 -7.76 -17.61 -26.83
C VAL A 93 -7.61 -16.07 -26.77
N PRO A 94 -8.07 -15.31 -27.78
CA PRO A 94 -7.82 -13.87 -27.79
C PRO A 94 -8.71 -13.08 -26.81
N TRP A 95 -9.79 -13.66 -26.30
CA TRP A 95 -10.75 -12.98 -25.44
C TRP A 95 -10.54 -13.18 -23.94
N ALA A 96 -9.61 -14.02 -23.53
CA ALA A 96 -9.40 -14.32 -22.11
C ALA A 96 -7.94 -14.71 -21.81
N GLU A 97 -7.47 -14.35 -20.63
CA GLU A 97 -6.16 -14.79 -20.15
C GLU A 97 -6.14 -16.30 -19.80
N PRO A 98 -4.97 -16.94 -19.89
CA PRO A 98 -4.80 -18.34 -19.49
C PRO A 98 -5.31 -18.60 -18.07
N GLY A 99 -6.13 -19.62 -17.91
CA GLY A 99 -6.71 -19.99 -16.61
C GLY A 99 -7.90 -19.16 -16.14
N SER A 100 -8.23 -18.05 -16.78
CA SER A 100 -9.43 -17.29 -16.47
C SER A 100 -10.71 -17.97 -16.96
N GLY A 101 -11.78 -17.87 -16.17
CA GLY A 101 -13.15 -18.18 -16.59
C GLY A 101 -13.95 -16.92 -17.00
N PHE A 102 -13.24 -15.79 -17.22
CA PHE A 102 -13.83 -14.49 -17.56
C PHE A 102 -13.13 -13.94 -18.80
N THR A 103 -13.86 -13.19 -19.62
CA THR A 103 -13.25 -12.47 -20.72
C THR A 103 -12.47 -11.25 -20.20
N ALA A 104 -11.51 -10.78 -20.98
CA ALA A 104 -10.72 -9.58 -20.66
C ALA A 104 -11.59 -8.35 -20.38
N LEU A 105 -12.62 -8.12 -21.20
CA LEU A 105 -13.58 -7.03 -21.00
C LEU A 105 -14.39 -7.18 -19.70
N PHE A 106 -14.76 -8.40 -19.34
CA PHE A 106 -15.49 -8.65 -18.09
C PHE A 106 -14.57 -8.42 -16.87
N GLU A 107 -13.32 -8.89 -16.91
CA GLU A 107 -12.35 -8.60 -15.84
C GLU A 107 -12.11 -7.09 -15.71
N ALA A 108 -12.02 -6.36 -16.81
CA ALA A 108 -11.85 -4.91 -16.78
C ALA A 108 -13.01 -4.20 -16.07
N LEU A 109 -14.26 -4.58 -16.35
CA LEU A 109 -15.43 -4.06 -15.66
C LEU A 109 -15.37 -4.36 -14.14
N VAL A 110 -15.00 -5.58 -13.77
CA VAL A 110 -14.88 -5.97 -12.36
C VAL A 110 -13.74 -5.16 -11.67
N ILE A 111 -12.63 -4.91 -12.37
CA ILE A 111 -11.54 -4.07 -11.88
C ILE A 111 -12.02 -2.65 -11.59
N ASP A 112 -12.82 -2.04 -12.49
CA ASP A 112 -13.40 -0.72 -12.24
C ASP A 112 -14.29 -0.70 -10.99
N TRP A 113 -15.18 -1.67 -10.86
CA TRP A 113 -16.03 -1.77 -9.67
C TRP A 113 -15.23 -2.00 -8.39
N LEU A 114 -14.12 -2.75 -8.44
CA LEU A 114 -13.24 -2.99 -7.29
C LEU A 114 -12.46 -1.73 -6.85
N ARG A 115 -12.25 -0.77 -7.74
CA ARG A 115 -11.70 0.54 -7.36
C ARG A 115 -12.67 1.31 -6.47
N GLU A 116 -13.98 1.18 -6.72
CA GLU A 116 -15.02 1.94 -6.04
C GLU A 116 -15.70 1.17 -4.91
N ALA A 117 -15.75 -0.17 -4.96
CA ALA A 117 -16.52 -1.00 -4.04
C ALA A 117 -15.69 -2.13 -3.40
N SER A 118 -16.19 -2.69 -2.30
CA SER A 118 -15.56 -3.87 -1.67
C SER A 118 -15.82 -5.13 -2.49
N ILE A 119 -14.96 -6.16 -2.37
CA ILE A 119 -15.14 -7.48 -3.00
C ILE A 119 -16.57 -8.03 -2.74
N SER A 120 -17.07 -7.91 -1.51
CA SER A 120 -18.41 -8.38 -1.16
C SER A 120 -19.53 -7.59 -1.86
N ALA A 121 -19.34 -6.30 -2.11
CA ALA A 121 -20.32 -5.50 -2.86
C ALA A 121 -20.29 -5.88 -4.34
N VAL A 122 -19.10 -5.96 -4.94
CA VAL A 122 -18.93 -6.36 -6.35
C VAL A 122 -19.43 -7.79 -6.58
N SER A 123 -19.17 -8.71 -5.66
CA SER A 123 -19.71 -10.09 -5.69
C SER A 123 -21.25 -10.10 -5.83
N ARG A 124 -21.95 -9.29 -5.04
CA ARG A 124 -23.42 -9.18 -5.15
C ARG A 124 -23.89 -8.51 -6.44
N LEU A 125 -23.20 -7.43 -6.86
CA LEU A 125 -23.54 -6.70 -8.09
C LEU A 125 -23.37 -7.56 -9.34
N MET A 126 -22.29 -8.34 -9.40
CA MET A 126 -21.95 -9.16 -10.56
C MET A 126 -22.57 -10.57 -10.53
N GLY A 127 -23.22 -10.94 -9.42
CA GLY A 127 -23.77 -12.30 -9.24
C GLY A 127 -22.69 -13.39 -9.20
N LEU A 128 -21.48 -13.05 -8.72
CA LEU A 128 -20.34 -13.97 -8.65
C LEU A 128 -19.98 -14.32 -7.20
N SER A 129 -19.28 -15.44 -7.04
CA SER A 129 -18.75 -15.78 -5.72
C SER A 129 -17.68 -14.78 -5.27
N TRP A 130 -17.53 -14.61 -3.96
CA TRP A 130 -16.48 -13.78 -3.38
C TRP A 130 -15.08 -14.18 -3.87
N ASN A 131 -14.81 -15.51 -3.97
CA ASN A 131 -13.54 -16.04 -4.44
C ASN A 131 -13.29 -15.74 -5.92
N ALA A 132 -14.33 -15.70 -6.75
CA ALA A 132 -14.16 -15.33 -8.16
C ALA A 132 -13.71 -13.86 -8.31
N ILE A 133 -14.32 -12.96 -7.56
CA ILE A 133 -13.92 -11.54 -7.55
C ILE A 133 -12.51 -11.34 -6.96
N ASP A 134 -12.19 -12.03 -5.87
CA ASP A 134 -10.85 -12.02 -5.26
C ASP A 134 -9.77 -12.55 -6.24
N GLY A 135 -10.10 -13.61 -7.00
CA GLY A 135 -9.22 -14.14 -8.04
C GLY A 135 -8.97 -13.17 -9.20
N ILE A 136 -9.97 -12.39 -9.61
CA ILE A 136 -9.79 -11.32 -10.61
C ILE A 136 -8.85 -10.24 -10.05
N MET A 137 -9.05 -9.79 -8.80
CA MET A 137 -8.16 -8.83 -8.15
C MET A 137 -6.72 -9.36 -8.08
N GLN A 138 -6.54 -10.61 -7.71
CA GLN A 138 -5.22 -11.23 -7.62
C GLN A 138 -4.50 -11.24 -8.97
N ARG A 139 -5.15 -11.73 -10.05
CA ARG A 139 -4.58 -11.71 -11.41
C ARG A 139 -4.24 -10.30 -11.88
N ALA A 140 -5.13 -9.34 -11.62
CA ALA A 140 -4.89 -7.94 -11.95
C ALA A 140 -3.62 -7.39 -11.27
N VAL A 141 -3.43 -7.69 -9.99
CA VAL A 141 -2.22 -7.29 -9.24
C VAL A 141 -0.98 -8.01 -9.74
N GLU A 142 -1.02 -9.32 -9.97
CA GLU A 142 0.09 -10.11 -10.52
C GLU A 142 0.52 -9.55 -11.89
N ARG A 143 -0.43 -9.28 -12.77
CA ARG A 143 -0.21 -8.66 -14.07
C ARG A 143 0.42 -7.28 -13.93
N GLY A 144 -0.14 -6.42 -13.10
CA GLY A 144 0.39 -5.08 -12.89
C GLY A 144 1.78 -5.07 -12.29
N LEU A 145 2.10 -5.99 -11.37
CA LEU A 145 3.44 -6.16 -10.82
C LEU A 145 4.44 -6.68 -11.87
N SER A 146 4.03 -7.62 -12.74
CA SER A 146 4.90 -8.13 -13.80
C SER A 146 5.20 -7.11 -14.90
N ARG A 147 4.31 -6.15 -15.12
CA ARG A 147 4.47 -5.04 -16.08
C ARG A 147 5.13 -3.81 -15.48
N ARG A 148 5.31 -3.78 -14.16
CA ARG A 148 5.91 -2.61 -13.51
C ARG A 148 7.31 -2.40 -14.05
N GLU A 149 7.48 -1.31 -14.78
CA GLU A 149 8.79 -0.89 -15.25
C GLU A 149 9.71 -0.54 -14.08
N ALA A 150 10.98 -0.89 -14.24
CA ALA A 150 12.01 -0.53 -13.28
C ALA A 150 12.30 0.97 -13.42
N HIS A 151 11.63 1.81 -12.62
CA HIS A 151 11.96 3.23 -12.53
C HIS A 151 12.82 3.52 -11.30
N SER A 152 13.66 4.52 -11.41
CA SER A 152 14.49 4.97 -10.29
C SER A 152 13.67 5.82 -9.36
N VAL A 153 13.61 5.42 -8.09
CA VAL A 153 12.94 6.16 -7.02
C VAL A 153 13.98 6.94 -6.22
N THR A 154 13.75 8.23 -6.01
CA THR A 154 14.69 9.11 -5.29
C THR A 154 14.38 9.21 -3.80
N GLN A 155 13.10 9.19 -3.43
CA GLN A 155 12.66 9.37 -2.05
C GLN A 155 11.79 8.19 -1.59
N LEU A 156 12.32 7.40 -0.68
CA LEU A 156 11.62 6.26 -0.11
C LEU A 156 10.96 6.61 1.24
N GLY A 157 9.78 6.05 1.45
CA GLY A 157 9.16 5.93 2.76
C GLY A 157 9.13 4.46 3.19
N VAL A 158 9.63 4.17 4.37
CA VAL A 158 9.55 2.84 5.01
C VAL A 158 8.76 2.98 6.29
N ASP A 159 7.64 2.29 6.38
CA ASP A 159 6.77 2.34 7.56
C ASP A 159 6.13 0.98 7.80
N GLU A 160 5.45 0.83 8.92
CA GLU A 160 4.68 -0.37 9.26
C GLU A 160 3.20 -0.06 9.43
N THR A 161 2.37 -0.99 9.02
CA THR A 161 0.93 -0.91 9.33
C THR A 161 0.44 -2.20 9.99
N ALA A 162 -0.44 -2.05 10.99
CA ALA A 162 -0.98 -3.21 11.69
C ALA A 162 -1.89 -4.03 10.78
N PHE A 163 -1.60 -5.32 10.60
CA PHE A 163 -2.50 -6.26 9.95
C PHE A 163 -3.63 -6.68 10.89
N LYS A 164 -3.29 -7.10 12.13
CA LYS A 164 -4.22 -7.46 13.19
C LYS A 164 -3.83 -6.81 14.52
N LYS A 165 -4.76 -6.85 15.50
CA LYS A 165 -4.43 -6.53 16.89
C LYS A 165 -3.34 -7.49 17.41
N ARG A 166 -2.56 -7.07 18.42
CA ARG A 166 -1.51 -7.85 19.07
C ARG A 166 -0.22 -8.03 18.26
N HIS A 167 0.31 -6.91 17.70
CA HIS A 167 1.64 -6.83 17.09
C HIS A 167 1.85 -7.66 15.81
N ASP A 168 0.81 -7.85 15.03
CA ASP A 168 0.90 -8.42 13.69
C ASP A 168 0.91 -7.30 12.66
N TYR A 169 2.07 -7.06 12.02
CA TYR A 169 2.33 -5.94 11.12
C TYR A 169 2.73 -6.41 9.73
N VAL A 170 2.62 -5.52 8.77
CA VAL A 170 3.24 -5.59 7.44
C VAL A 170 4.14 -4.38 7.25
N THR A 171 5.25 -4.56 6.54
CA THR A 171 6.14 -3.47 6.13
C THR A 171 5.61 -2.86 4.83
N ILE A 172 5.61 -1.55 4.75
CA ILE A 172 5.24 -0.80 3.55
C ILE A 172 6.46 -0.01 3.10
N VAL A 173 6.88 -0.22 1.86
CA VAL A 173 7.84 0.65 1.18
C VAL A 173 7.09 1.42 0.10
N SER A 174 7.27 2.72 0.08
CA SER A 174 6.57 3.61 -0.83
C SER A 174 7.51 4.62 -1.46
N ASP A 175 7.19 5.01 -2.67
CA ASP A 175 7.74 6.20 -3.30
C ASP A 175 7.03 7.43 -2.74
N GLN A 176 7.80 8.35 -2.17
CA GLN A 176 7.27 9.55 -1.53
C GLN A 176 6.86 10.63 -2.55
N ASP A 177 7.44 10.60 -3.75
CA ASP A 177 7.15 11.57 -4.81
C ASP A 177 5.82 11.26 -5.50
N SER A 178 5.61 10.01 -5.91
CA SER A 178 4.38 9.55 -6.56
C SER A 178 3.26 9.17 -5.58
N GLY A 179 3.61 8.88 -4.32
CA GLY A 179 2.67 8.35 -3.32
C GLY A 179 2.22 6.92 -3.62
N THR A 180 3.02 6.13 -4.35
CA THR A 180 2.71 4.74 -4.70
C THR A 180 3.38 3.74 -3.75
N VAL A 181 2.72 2.61 -3.52
CA VAL A 181 3.29 1.50 -2.75
C VAL A 181 4.14 0.63 -3.67
N LEU A 182 5.43 0.51 -3.32
CA LEU A 182 6.41 -0.28 -4.07
C LEU A 182 6.49 -1.72 -3.56
N PHE A 183 6.39 -1.91 -2.23
CA PHE A 183 6.50 -3.21 -1.60
C PHE A 183 5.63 -3.32 -0.35
N VAL A 184 5.07 -4.52 -0.16
CA VAL A 184 4.33 -4.93 1.04
C VAL A 184 4.95 -6.20 1.58
N GLY A 185 5.67 -6.09 2.69
CA GLY A 185 6.33 -7.22 3.35
C GLY A 185 5.47 -7.85 4.44
N ASP A 186 5.60 -9.16 4.64
CA ASP A 186 4.74 -9.95 5.55
C ASP A 186 4.95 -9.66 7.03
N ASP A 187 6.03 -9.00 7.41
CA ASP A 187 6.33 -8.64 8.79
C ASP A 187 7.21 -7.38 8.83
N ARG A 188 7.65 -6.99 10.04
CA ARG A 188 8.54 -5.83 10.25
C ARG A 188 9.98 -6.23 10.61
N LYS A 189 10.45 -7.38 10.12
CA LYS A 189 11.79 -7.86 10.37
C LYS A 189 12.81 -7.24 9.42
N LYS A 190 14.06 -7.22 9.87
CA LYS A 190 15.20 -6.79 9.07
C LYS A 190 15.30 -7.55 7.75
N ALA A 191 15.16 -8.88 7.78
CA ALA A 191 15.28 -9.73 6.59
C ALA A 191 14.25 -9.38 5.50
N THR A 192 13.03 -9.04 5.88
CA THR A 192 11.95 -8.68 4.96
C THR A 192 12.25 -7.39 4.19
N LEU A 193 12.75 -6.35 4.86
CA LEU A 193 13.12 -5.12 4.16
C LEU A 193 14.42 -5.30 3.38
N LYS A 194 15.38 -6.07 3.92
CA LYS A 194 16.66 -6.35 3.28
C LYS A 194 16.45 -7.08 1.95
N SER A 195 15.61 -8.11 1.90
CA SER A 195 15.31 -8.85 0.66
C SER A 195 14.72 -7.96 -0.45
N TRP A 196 13.96 -6.92 -0.08
CA TRP A 196 13.46 -5.97 -1.05
C TRP A 196 14.60 -5.09 -1.63
N TYR A 197 15.52 -4.60 -0.78
CA TYR A 197 16.68 -3.84 -1.27
C TYR A 197 17.58 -4.69 -2.16
N GLU A 198 17.78 -5.96 -1.82
CA GLU A 198 18.61 -6.90 -2.60
C GLU A 198 18.01 -7.25 -3.97
N ALA A 199 16.71 -7.05 -4.15
CA ALA A 199 16.05 -7.21 -5.45
C ALA A 199 16.18 -5.99 -6.37
N LEU A 200 16.67 -4.86 -5.86
CA LEU A 200 16.95 -3.66 -6.67
C LEU A 200 18.29 -3.80 -7.39
N THR A 201 18.38 -3.22 -8.59
CA THR A 201 19.68 -3.11 -9.28
C THR A 201 20.60 -2.08 -8.58
N ASP A 202 21.90 -2.14 -8.86
CA ASP A 202 22.87 -1.20 -8.32
C ASP A 202 22.52 0.25 -8.69
N GLU A 203 22.03 0.47 -9.92
CA GLU A 203 21.57 1.78 -10.40
C GLU A 203 20.37 2.29 -9.61
N GLN A 204 19.39 1.41 -9.34
CA GLN A 204 18.22 1.75 -8.54
C GLN A 204 18.59 2.08 -7.10
N GLN A 205 19.49 1.31 -6.49
CA GLN A 205 19.99 1.57 -5.14
C GLN A 205 20.76 2.90 -5.08
N ALA A 206 21.57 3.20 -6.09
CA ALA A 206 22.34 4.45 -6.18
C ALA A 206 21.42 5.67 -6.35
N ALA A 207 20.31 5.54 -7.10
CA ALA A 207 19.35 6.61 -7.34
C ALA A 207 18.59 7.06 -6.08
N ILE A 208 18.52 6.22 -5.04
CA ILE A 208 17.84 6.57 -3.79
C ILE A 208 18.65 7.65 -3.07
N GLU A 209 18.08 8.83 -2.91
CA GLU A 209 18.67 9.99 -2.25
C GLU A 209 18.28 10.09 -0.78
N SER A 210 17.07 9.66 -0.44
CA SER A 210 16.57 9.70 0.94
C SER A 210 15.64 8.53 1.27
N VAL A 211 15.70 8.09 2.54
CA VAL A 211 14.81 7.06 3.10
C VAL A 211 14.21 7.59 4.40
N SER A 212 12.94 7.95 4.35
CA SER A 212 12.17 8.35 5.54
C SER A 212 11.68 7.13 6.28
N MET A 213 11.93 7.04 7.59
CA MET A 213 11.48 5.93 8.44
C MET A 213 11.36 6.32 9.90
N ASP A 214 10.70 5.43 10.69
CA ASP A 214 10.78 5.48 12.16
C ASP A 214 12.15 4.99 12.67
N MET A 215 12.46 5.32 13.91
CA MET A 215 13.69 4.88 14.60
C MET A 215 13.63 3.39 15.01
N TRP A 216 13.07 2.53 14.14
CA TRP A 216 12.97 1.11 14.37
C TRP A 216 14.27 0.39 13.97
N PRO A 217 14.96 -0.32 14.92
CA PRO A 217 16.30 -0.88 14.64
C PRO A 217 16.36 -1.84 13.45
N ALA A 218 15.29 -2.62 13.20
CA ALA A 218 15.28 -3.57 12.09
C ALA A 218 15.34 -2.86 10.73
N PHE A 219 14.60 -1.75 10.57
CA PHE A 219 14.61 -0.96 9.33
C PHE A 219 15.93 -0.20 9.16
N ILE A 220 16.43 0.40 10.23
CA ILE A 220 17.72 1.09 10.21
C ILE A 220 18.83 0.13 9.76
N ASN A 221 18.92 -1.05 10.40
CA ASN A 221 19.97 -2.01 10.09
C ASN A 221 19.84 -2.60 8.69
N ALA A 222 18.62 -2.90 8.23
CA ALA A 222 18.39 -3.35 6.86
C ALA A 222 18.89 -2.33 5.84
N THR A 223 18.54 -1.05 6.02
CA THR A 223 18.93 0.03 5.12
C THR A 223 20.43 0.31 5.15
N LEU A 224 21.05 0.32 6.35
CA LEU A 224 22.49 0.53 6.50
C LEU A 224 23.34 -0.57 5.85
N GLU A 225 22.83 -1.81 5.81
CA GLU A 225 23.54 -2.95 5.22
C GLU A 225 23.33 -3.06 3.70
N SER A 226 22.25 -2.48 3.17
CA SER A 226 21.88 -2.71 1.78
C SER A 226 22.11 -1.50 0.86
N LEU A 227 22.03 -0.27 1.38
CA LEU A 227 22.14 0.91 0.51
C LEU A 227 23.50 1.59 0.63
N PRO A 228 24.14 1.94 -0.51
CA PRO A 228 25.34 2.77 -0.52
C PRO A 228 25.07 4.15 0.10
N GLY A 229 25.91 4.58 1.05
CA GLY A 229 25.75 5.87 1.73
C GLY A 229 24.48 5.98 2.59
N ALA A 230 23.92 4.88 3.05
CA ALA A 230 22.65 4.84 3.79
C ALA A 230 22.62 5.76 5.01
N ARG A 231 23.76 5.93 5.70
CA ARG A 231 23.83 6.76 6.90
C ARG A 231 23.51 8.23 6.64
N GLU A 232 23.82 8.74 5.46
CA GLU A 232 23.53 10.09 5.00
C GLU A 232 22.11 10.21 4.42
N LYS A 233 21.56 9.12 3.92
CA LYS A 233 20.25 9.05 3.25
C LYS A 233 19.10 8.81 4.24
N ILE A 234 19.32 8.09 5.35
CA ILE A 234 18.26 7.82 6.35
C ILE A 234 17.85 9.10 7.05
N ALA A 235 16.57 9.41 6.99
CA ALA A 235 15.92 10.54 7.63
C ALA A 235 14.84 10.06 8.62
N PHE A 236 15.01 10.39 9.92
CA PHE A 236 14.00 10.03 10.91
C PHE A 236 12.90 11.06 10.97
N ASP A 237 11.67 10.57 10.91
CA ASP A 237 10.49 11.38 10.81
C ASP A 237 10.23 12.26 12.03
N LYS A 238 9.92 13.53 11.76
CA LYS A 238 9.52 14.53 12.76
C LYS A 238 8.32 14.08 13.60
N PHE A 239 7.34 13.42 12.97
CA PHE A 239 6.13 12.98 13.65
C PHE A 239 6.40 11.96 14.75
N HIS A 240 7.26 10.99 14.48
CA HIS A 240 7.66 9.99 15.50
C HIS A 240 8.42 10.64 16.67
N VAL A 241 9.30 11.61 16.42
CA VAL A 241 9.96 12.38 17.48
C VAL A 241 8.93 13.17 18.29
N ALA A 242 7.96 13.82 17.62
CA ALA A 242 6.88 14.55 18.28
C ALA A 242 6.00 13.64 19.12
N LYS A 243 5.70 12.44 18.63
CA LYS A 243 4.92 11.40 19.34
C LYS A 243 5.64 10.97 20.62
N TYR A 244 6.92 10.61 20.56
CA TYR A 244 7.69 10.22 21.74
C TYR A 244 7.74 11.33 22.78
N LEU A 245 7.96 12.57 22.37
CA LEU A 245 7.96 13.73 23.26
C LEU A 245 6.56 13.99 23.85
N GLY A 246 5.50 13.85 23.06
CA GLY A 246 4.12 14.00 23.52
C GLY A 246 3.72 12.93 24.54
N GLU A 247 4.08 11.68 24.30
CA GLU A 247 3.86 10.56 25.25
C GLU A 247 4.62 10.76 26.56
N ALA A 248 5.83 11.30 26.51
CA ALA A 248 6.61 11.63 27.69
C ALA A 248 5.94 12.76 28.50
N VAL A 249 5.45 13.81 27.84
CA VAL A 249 4.70 14.91 28.48
C VAL A 249 3.44 14.38 29.15
N ASP A 250 2.63 13.56 28.44
CA ASP A 250 1.42 12.98 29.05
C ASP A 250 1.72 12.05 30.22
N THR A 251 2.84 11.32 30.16
CA THR A 251 3.27 10.47 31.27
C THR A 251 3.65 11.30 32.48
N VAL A 252 4.40 12.40 32.33
CA VAL A 252 4.70 13.35 33.40
C VAL A 252 3.42 13.92 33.97
N ARG A 253 2.49 14.38 33.10
CA ARG A 253 1.19 14.94 33.50
C ARG A 253 0.38 13.95 34.34
N ARG A 254 0.29 12.68 33.92
CA ARG A 254 -0.45 11.65 34.67
C ARG A 254 0.16 11.39 36.06
N GLN A 255 1.49 11.35 36.13
CA GLN A 255 2.21 11.17 37.40
C GLN A 255 1.97 12.37 38.33
N GLU A 256 2.09 13.59 37.83
CA GLU A 256 1.89 14.80 38.60
C GLU A 256 0.43 15.00 39.04
N HIS A 257 -0.53 14.74 38.12
CA HIS A 257 -1.96 14.77 38.45
C HIS A 257 -2.31 13.84 39.59
N LYS A 258 -1.75 12.61 39.60
CA LYS A 258 -1.96 11.64 40.70
C LYS A 258 -1.42 12.19 42.04
N SER A 259 -0.25 12.87 42.00
CA SER A 259 0.33 13.47 43.20
C SER A 259 -0.54 14.63 43.70
N LEU A 260 -0.91 15.57 42.80
CA LEU A 260 -1.75 16.71 43.14
C LEU A 260 -3.13 16.28 43.72
N MET A 261 -3.75 15.28 43.11
CA MET A 261 -5.03 14.76 43.62
C MET A 261 -4.92 14.19 45.06
N SER A 262 -3.78 13.59 45.42
CA SER A 262 -3.54 13.12 46.78
C SER A 262 -3.34 14.27 47.78
N GLU A 263 -3.02 15.46 47.29
CA GLU A 263 -2.85 16.70 48.04
C GLU A 263 -4.12 17.61 48.00
N GLY A 264 -5.17 17.15 47.32
CA GLY A 264 -6.45 17.87 47.22
C GLY A 264 -6.55 18.84 46.04
N TYR A 265 -5.57 18.86 45.10
CA TYR A 265 -5.56 19.74 43.96
C TYR A 265 -5.94 18.99 42.66
N ASP A 266 -6.77 19.58 41.79
CA ASP A 266 -7.23 18.98 40.55
C ASP A 266 -6.85 19.78 39.28
N ASP A 267 -5.84 20.66 39.37
CA ASP A 267 -5.40 21.59 38.31
C ASP A 267 -5.17 20.95 36.94
N LEU A 268 -4.69 19.68 36.93
CA LEU A 268 -4.40 18.95 35.67
C LEU A 268 -5.58 18.09 35.17
N LYS A 269 -6.74 18.14 35.83
CA LYS A 269 -7.93 17.40 35.39
C LYS A 269 -8.42 17.89 34.03
N GLY A 270 -8.62 16.95 33.10
CA GLY A 270 -9.10 17.26 31.76
C GLY A 270 -8.10 17.98 30.83
N SER A 271 -6.89 18.32 31.31
CA SER A 271 -5.91 19.14 30.59
C SER A 271 -5.06 18.38 29.56
N LYS A 272 -5.28 17.08 29.32
CA LYS A 272 -4.44 16.24 28.44
C LYS A 272 -4.19 16.90 27.08
N HIS A 273 -5.23 17.33 26.43
CA HIS A 273 -5.15 17.87 25.06
C HIS A 273 -4.52 19.26 25.00
N ASP A 274 -4.58 20.03 26.07
CA ASP A 274 -3.95 21.37 26.16
C ASP A 274 -2.42 21.23 26.06
N TRP A 275 -1.83 20.14 26.59
CA TRP A 275 -0.40 19.89 26.56
C TRP A 275 0.09 19.22 25.25
N LEU A 276 -0.80 18.55 24.53
CA LEU A 276 -0.46 17.79 23.33
C LEU A 276 -0.70 18.53 22.03
N TYR A 277 -1.68 19.44 22.00
CA TYR A 277 -1.99 20.22 20.81
C TYR A 277 -0.90 21.24 20.47
N ASN A 278 -0.76 21.54 19.18
CA ASN A 278 0.04 22.66 18.75
C ASN A 278 -0.65 23.95 19.20
N PRO A 279 0.05 24.86 19.91
CA PRO A 279 -0.54 26.13 20.37
C PRO A 279 -1.18 26.98 19.28
N LYS A 280 -0.72 26.85 18.02
CA LYS A 280 -1.31 27.54 16.86
C LYS A 280 -2.74 27.08 16.56
N ASN A 281 -3.07 25.84 16.87
CA ASN A 281 -4.37 25.23 16.60
C ASN A 281 -5.37 25.34 17.77
N MET A 282 -4.97 25.97 18.87
CA MET A 282 -5.84 26.18 20.02
C MET A 282 -6.80 27.35 19.80
N SER A 283 -8.05 27.22 20.26
CA SER A 283 -9.00 28.33 20.36
C SER A 283 -8.53 29.38 21.34
N HIS A 284 -9.11 30.60 21.27
CA HIS A 284 -8.76 31.69 22.20
C HIS A 284 -9.01 31.29 23.66
N GLN A 285 -10.14 30.67 23.94
CA GLN A 285 -10.50 30.18 25.28
C GLN A 285 -9.54 29.10 25.81
N GLN A 286 -9.13 28.17 24.95
CA GLN A 286 -8.11 27.16 25.30
C GLN A 286 -6.76 27.82 25.58
N LYS A 287 -6.33 28.77 24.76
CA LYS A 287 -5.08 29.54 24.98
C LYS A 287 -5.07 30.27 26.32
N SER A 288 -6.18 30.91 26.70
CA SER A 288 -6.30 31.64 27.99
C SER A 288 -6.17 30.68 29.17
N ARG A 289 -6.95 29.59 29.17
CA ARG A 289 -6.86 28.55 30.21
C ARG A 289 -5.47 27.92 30.28
N PHE A 290 -4.90 27.57 29.15
CA PHE A 290 -3.58 26.94 29.07
C PHE A 290 -2.45 27.85 29.51
N LYS A 291 -2.59 29.19 29.37
CA LYS A 291 -1.58 30.16 29.77
C LYS A 291 -1.29 30.04 31.28
N ALA A 292 -2.29 29.95 32.13
CA ALA A 292 -2.11 29.82 33.57
C ALA A 292 -1.38 28.49 33.93
N LEU A 293 -1.75 27.37 33.31
CA LEU A 293 -1.10 26.09 33.51
C LEU A 293 0.36 26.10 33.00
N ARG A 294 0.59 26.69 31.83
CA ARG A 294 1.92 26.78 31.21
C ARG A 294 2.89 27.61 32.05
N ASP A 295 2.42 28.72 32.57
CA ASP A 295 3.24 29.66 33.34
C ASP A 295 3.40 29.25 34.83
N SER A 296 2.84 28.11 35.20
CA SER A 296 2.94 27.55 36.54
C SER A 296 4.28 26.80 36.77
N THR A 297 4.54 26.43 38.03
CA THR A 297 5.71 25.66 38.46
C THR A 297 5.57 24.15 38.24
N LEU A 298 4.53 23.70 37.59
CA LEU A 298 4.26 22.28 37.34
C LEU A 298 5.38 21.58 36.58
N LYS A 299 5.64 20.34 36.95
CA LYS A 299 6.57 19.45 36.21
C LYS A 299 6.11 19.23 34.78
N THR A 300 4.79 19.19 34.57
CA THR A 300 4.14 19.08 33.25
C THR A 300 4.45 20.29 32.37
N ALA A 301 4.39 21.51 32.91
CA ALA A 301 4.75 22.74 32.18
C ALA A 301 6.23 22.70 31.72
N ARG A 302 7.13 22.23 32.56
CA ARG A 302 8.53 22.05 32.22
C ARG A 302 8.74 20.97 31.15
N ALA A 303 8.04 19.83 31.24
CA ALA A 303 8.10 18.80 30.21
C ALA A 303 7.60 19.31 28.86
N TRP A 304 6.50 20.07 28.85
CA TRP A 304 5.94 20.72 27.67
C TRP A 304 6.94 21.71 27.06
N ALA A 305 7.58 22.57 27.85
CA ALA A 305 8.57 23.53 27.35
C ALA A 305 9.76 22.82 26.67
N ILE A 306 10.22 21.68 27.22
CA ILE A 306 11.26 20.83 26.60
C ILE A 306 10.77 20.29 25.25
N LYS A 307 9.52 19.80 25.14
CA LYS A 307 8.90 19.33 23.90
C LYS A 307 8.85 20.45 22.85
N GLU A 308 8.29 21.60 23.21
CA GLU A 308 8.11 22.72 22.28
C GLU A 308 9.45 23.26 21.74
N LEU A 309 10.47 23.34 22.60
CA LEU A 309 11.82 23.70 22.15
C LEU A 309 12.35 22.67 21.14
N ALA A 310 12.22 21.36 21.39
CA ALA A 310 12.63 20.34 20.42
C ALA A 310 11.91 20.52 19.08
N MET A 311 10.59 20.79 19.11
CA MET A 311 9.79 20.95 17.89
C MET A 311 10.17 22.24 17.11
N SER A 312 10.67 23.28 17.77
CA SER A 312 11.17 24.49 17.10
C SER A 312 12.50 24.26 16.37
N LEU A 313 13.28 23.23 16.75
CA LEU A 313 14.58 22.94 16.13
C LEU A 313 14.48 22.36 14.71
N TRP A 314 13.30 21.96 14.29
CA TRP A 314 13.06 21.45 12.92
C TRP A 314 13.06 22.57 11.85
N HIS A 315 13.08 23.83 12.23
CA HIS A 315 13.12 24.97 11.32
C HIS A 315 14.54 25.36 10.86
N TYR A 316 15.57 24.72 11.42
CA TYR A 316 16.93 24.94 10.94
C TYR A 316 17.13 24.42 9.52
N THR A 317 18.00 25.11 8.76
CA THR A 317 18.39 24.72 7.39
C THR A 317 19.84 24.28 7.33
N SER A 318 20.67 24.72 8.27
CA SER A 318 22.09 24.36 8.37
C SER A 318 22.30 23.20 9.35
N LYS A 319 22.93 22.12 8.91
CA LYS A 319 23.29 20.95 9.74
C LYS A 319 24.11 21.34 10.97
N THR A 320 25.06 22.23 10.80
CA THR A 320 25.97 22.69 11.90
C THR A 320 25.20 23.45 12.98
N TRP A 321 24.30 24.36 12.58
CA TRP A 321 23.47 25.11 13.53
C TRP A 321 22.42 24.25 14.19
N ALA A 322 21.79 23.37 13.43
CA ALA A 322 20.87 22.36 13.98
C ALA A 322 21.57 21.49 15.02
N LEU A 323 22.75 20.95 14.71
CA LEU A 323 23.53 20.13 15.66
C LEU A 323 23.86 20.89 16.96
N LYS A 324 24.29 22.15 16.88
CA LYS A 324 24.58 22.98 18.08
C LYS A 324 23.31 23.16 18.92
N ALA A 325 22.19 23.47 18.29
CA ALA A 325 20.89 23.66 18.96
C ALA A 325 20.39 22.38 19.62
N TRP A 326 20.43 21.24 18.91
CA TRP A 326 20.06 19.94 19.45
C TRP A 326 20.97 19.49 20.61
N LYS A 327 22.29 19.77 20.56
CA LYS A 327 23.21 19.49 21.69
C LYS A 327 22.82 20.29 22.93
N ARG A 328 22.42 21.57 22.80
CA ARG A 328 21.96 22.41 23.92
C ARG A 328 20.64 21.83 24.48
N TRP A 329 19.70 21.48 23.62
CA TRP A 329 18.47 20.85 24.01
C TRP A 329 18.70 19.53 24.76
N LEU A 330 19.54 18.64 24.26
CA LEU A 330 19.91 17.38 24.91
C LEU A 330 20.50 17.61 26.30
N SER A 331 21.39 18.60 26.41
CA SER A 331 22.00 18.98 27.71
C SER A 331 20.95 19.39 28.74
N TRP A 332 19.89 20.07 28.33
CA TRP A 332 18.76 20.41 29.19
C TRP A 332 17.86 19.20 29.47
N ALA A 333 17.46 18.50 28.44
CA ALA A 333 16.49 17.39 28.55
C ALA A 333 17.02 16.24 29.42
N VAL A 334 18.30 15.86 29.33
CA VAL A 334 18.87 14.77 30.15
C VAL A 334 19.04 15.17 31.61
N ARG A 335 19.09 16.47 31.94
CA ARG A 335 19.24 17.01 33.31
C ARG A 335 17.93 17.50 33.92
N CYS A 336 16.82 17.38 33.21
CA CYS A 336 15.51 17.91 33.65
C CYS A 336 14.89 17.22 34.86
N ARG A 337 15.43 16.10 35.34
CA ARG A 337 14.92 15.28 36.46
C ARG A 337 13.49 14.73 36.24
N LEU A 338 13.03 14.66 34.98
CA LEU A 338 11.76 14.06 34.59
C LEU A 338 12.05 12.74 33.85
N LYS A 339 11.93 11.60 34.56
CA LYS A 339 12.31 10.29 34.01
C LYS A 339 11.77 10.03 32.58
N PRO A 340 10.47 10.25 32.26
CA PRO A 340 9.96 10.04 30.91
C PRO A 340 10.70 10.88 29.85
N MET A 341 10.96 12.15 30.13
CA MET A 341 11.69 13.04 29.22
C MET A 341 13.14 12.63 29.02
N MET A 342 13.81 12.19 30.11
CA MET A 342 15.19 11.70 30.04
C MET A 342 15.33 10.45 29.17
N VAL A 343 14.34 9.54 29.19
CA VAL A 343 14.32 8.35 28.31
C VAL A 343 14.24 8.77 26.84
N VAL A 344 13.29 9.65 26.49
CA VAL A 344 13.15 10.16 25.13
C VAL A 344 14.40 10.93 24.68
N ALA A 345 14.99 11.73 25.55
CA ALA A 345 16.24 12.43 25.23
C ALA A 345 17.40 11.47 24.90
N LYS A 346 17.50 10.33 25.59
CA LYS A 346 18.48 9.28 25.25
C LYS A 346 18.22 8.67 23.88
N THR A 347 16.96 8.37 23.55
CA THR A 347 16.57 7.86 22.24
C THR A 347 16.91 8.87 21.13
N ILE A 348 16.55 10.14 21.31
CA ILE A 348 16.88 11.21 20.37
C ILE A 348 18.40 11.35 20.22
N LYS A 349 19.17 11.28 21.30
CA LYS A 349 20.64 11.34 21.25
C LYS A 349 21.24 10.23 20.38
N ALA A 350 20.78 9.00 20.53
CA ALA A 350 21.22 7.85 19.74
C ALA A 350 20.92 7.99 18.26
N HIS A 351 19.80 8.65 17.91
CA HIS A 351 19.30 8.79 16.55
C HIS A 351 19.48 10.22 15.98
N LEU A 352 20.27 11.08 16.66
CA LEU A 352 20.41 12.49 16.27
C LEU A 352 20.93 12.67 14.84
N TRP A 353 21.77 11.75 14.36
CA TRP A 353 22.33 11.80 13.01
C TRP A 353 21.24 11.77 11.92
N GLY A 354 20.26 10.89 12.03
CA GLY A 354 19.14 10.81 11.06
C GLY A 354 18.08 11.90 11.25
N ILE A 355 17.91 12.43 12.48
CA ILE A 355 17.09 13.63 12.72
C ILE A 355 17.72 14.84 12.01
N LEU A 356 19.04 14.99 12.04
CA LEU A 356 19.74 16.05 11.33
C LEU A 356 19.64 15.88 9.81
N ASN A 357 19.67 14.64 9.32
CA ASN A 357 19.46 14.37 7.90
C ASN A 357 18.03 14.79 7.48
N ALA A 358 16.99 14.47 8.26
CA ALA A 358 15.62 14.89 7.96
C ALA A 358 15.48 16.42 7.88
N ILE A 359 16.18 17.16 8.73
CA ILE A 359 16.20 18.63 8.72
C ILE A 359 16.86 19.16 7.43
N VAL A 360 17.98 18.58 7.03
CA VAL A 360 18.77 19.05 5.87
C VAL A 360 18.14 18.64 4.55
N LEU A 361 17.72 17.39 4.45
CA LEU A 361 17.08 16.84 3.25
C LEU A 361 15.65 17.36 3.07
N LYS A 362 15.10 18.02 4.08
CA LYS A 362 13.69 18.50 4.11
C LYS A 362 12.67 17.39 3.83
N VAL A 363 13.01 16.16 4.17
CA VAL A 363 12.14 15.00 3.99
C VAL A 363 11.06 15.02 5.06
N THR A 364 9.82 14.84 4.65
CA THR A 364 8.66 14.73 5.55
C THR A 364 8.02 13.37 5.34
N ASN A 365 7.47 12.77 6.40
CA ASN A 365 6.74 11.51 6.29
C ASN A 365 5.24 11.71 5.98
N GLY A 366 4.82 12.92 5.64
CA GLY A 366 3.43 13.22 5.30
C GLY A 366 2.83 12.29 4.24
N PRO A 367 3.53 12.01 3.12
CA PRO A 367 3.06 11.04 2.13
C PRO A 367 2.87 9.63 2.71
N ALA A 368 3.80 9.12 3.54
CA ALA A 368 3.67 7.80 4.17
C ALA A 368 2.49 7.74 5.16
N GLU A 369 2.24 8.81 5.93
CA GLU A 369 1.04 8.92 6.77
C GLU A 369 -0.25 8.92 5.94
N GLY A 370 -0.24 9.61 4.79
CA GLY A 370 -1.33 9.59 3.81
C GLY A 370 -1.59 8.17 3.30
N ILE A 371 -0.54 7.44 2.92
CA ILE A 371 -0.61 6.03 2.51
C ILE A 371 -1.18 5.17 3.63
N ASN A 372 -0.67 5.29 4.86
CA ASN A 372 -1.18 4.53 6.01
C ASN A 372 -2.66 4.83 6.32
N SER A 373 -3.10 6.05 6.13
CA SER A 373 -4.52 6.42 6.26
C SER A 373 -5.37 5.75 5.19
N ARG A 374 -4.92 5.72 3.93
CA ARG A 374 -5.59 5.01 2.83
C ARG A 374 -5.62 3.49 3.07
N ILE A 375 -4.53 2.89 3.58
CA ILE A 375 -4.49 1.47 3.96
C ILE A 375 -5.51 1.17 5.07
N LYS A 376 -5.67 2.04 6.06
CA LYS A 376 -6.72 1.91 7.08
C LYS A 376 -8.11 1.93 6.46
N MET A 377 -8.36 2.80 5.48
CA MET A 377 -9.64 2.83 4.76
C MET A 377 -9.89 1.54 3.97
N ILE A 378 -8.88 0.98 3.30
CA ILE A 378 -8.97 -0.34 2.64
C ILE A 378 -9.41 -1.42 3.64
N LYS A 379 -8.81 -1.46 4.84
CA LYS A 379 -9.21 -2.41 5.90
C LYS A 379 -10.64 -2.21 6.37
N VAL A 380 -11.05 -0.98 6.60
CA VAL A 380 -12.42 -0.66 7.06
C VAL A 380 -13.44 -1.06 6.00
N ARG A 381 -13.21 -0.71 4.74
CA ARG A 381 -14.06 -1.04 3.59
C ARG A 381 -14.21 -2.55 3.41
N SER A 382 -13.14 -3.31 3.65
CA SER A 382 -13.13 -4.78 3.55
C SER A 382 -13.59 -5.48 4.84
N ARG A 383 -13.93 -4.75 5.89
CA ARG A 383 -14.22 -5.27 7.25
C ARG A 383 -13.10 -6.15 7.82
N GLY A 384 -11.86 -5.84 7.44
CA GLY A 384 -10.64 -6.58 7.82
C GLY A 384 -10.27 -7.68 6.83
N PHE A 385 -9.09 -8.26 7.05
CA PHE A 385 -8.54 -9.35 6.23
C PHE A 385 -8.16 -10.53 7.11
N ARG A 386 -8.38 -11.76 6.61
CA ARG A 386 -7.97 -12.98 7.29
C ARG A 386 -6.56 -13.44 6.90
N ASN A 387 -6.11 -13.05 5.71
CA ASN A 387 -4.88 -13.48 5.05
C ASN A 387 -4.06 -12.23 4.66
N LYS A 388 -2.74 -12.24 4.94
CA LYS A 388 -1.82 -11.13 4.62
C LYS A 388 -1.65 -10.95 3.12
N GLN A 389 -1.61 -12.03 2.34
CA GLN A 389 -1.51 -11.95 0.89
C GLN A 389 -2.69 -11.18 0.28
N ARG A 390 -3.91 -11.47 0.71
CA ARG A 390 -5.10 -10.72 0.29
C ARG A 390 -5.06 -9.25 0.71
N PHE A 391 -4.49 -8.99 1.87
CA PHE A 391 -4.28 -7.61 2.34
C PHE A 391 -3.25 -6.89 1.47
N ALA A 392 -2.13 -7.53 1.16
CA ALA A 392 -1.11 -7.01 0.26
C ALA A 392 -1.68 -6.77 -1.16
N ASN A 393 -2.43 -7.72 -1.71
CA ASN A 393 -3.09 -7.56 -3.01
C ASN A 393 -4.05 -6.35 -3.01
N ALA A 394 -4.84 -6.16 -1.96
CA ALA A 394 -5.73 -4.99 -1.86
C ALA A 394 -4.96 -3.66 -1.76
N ILE A 395 -3.80 -3.65 -1.08
CA ILE A 395 -2.91 -2.49 -1.01
C ILE A 395 -2.32 -2.20 -2.40
N TYR A 396 -1.74 -3.19 -3.07
CA TYR A 396 -1.19 -3.02 -4.42
C TYR A 396 -2.26 -2.60 -5.43
N PHE A 397 -3.45 -3.20 -5.36
CA PHE A 397 -4.56 -2.87 -6.24
C PHE A 397 -4.96 -1.38 -6.15
N GLN A 398 -5.03 -0.84 -4.94
CA GLN A 398 -5.49 0.53 -4.69
C GLN A 398 -4.37 1.57 -4.70
N LEU A 399 -3.15 1.19 -4.30
CA LEU A 399 -2.06 2.11 -4.01
C LEU A 399 -0.77 1.79 -4.78
N GLY A 400 -0.74 0.72 -5.56
CA GLY A 400 0.46 0.28 -6.27
C GLY A 400 0.77 1.04 -7.55
N GLY A 401 -0.12 1.89 -8.05
CA GLY A 401 0.05 2.58 -9.34
C GLY A 401 0.20 1.60 -10.52
N LEU A 402 -0.46 0.43 -10.44
CA LEU A 402 -0.28 -0.67 -11.38
C LEU A 402 -1.19 -0.55 -12.61
N ASP A 403 -0.67 -1.00 -13.76
CA ASP A 403 -1.51 -1.32 -14.91
C ASP A 403 -2.20 -2.66 -14.70
N LEU A 404 -3.47 -2.59 -14.26
CA LEU A 404 -4.25 -3.71 -13.78
C LEU A 404 -5.05 -4.42 -14.90
N TYR A 405 -5.22 -3.76 -16.05
CA TYR A 405 -6.15 -4.27 -17.09
C TYR A 405 -5.53 -5.40 -17.90
N PRO A 406 -6.37 -6.37 -18.36
CA PRO A 406 -5.93 -7.39 -19.30
C PRO A 406 -5.39 -6.80 -20.61
N ASP A 407 -4.54 -7.56 -21.32
CA ASP A 407 -4.01 -7.16 -22.61
C ASP A 407 -5.14 -6.90 -23.62
N GLY A 408 -4.97 -5.90 -24.46
CA GLY A 408 -5.95 -5.50 -25.49
C GLY A 408 -7.14 -4.71 -24.97
N VAL A 409 -7.20 -4.42 -23.67
CA VAL A 409 -8.23 -3.55 -23.07
C VAL A 409 -7.58 -2.21 -22.71
N THR A 410 -7.84 -1.21 -23.50
CA THR A 410 -7.43 0.19 -23.22
C THR A 410 -8.59 0.95 -22.56
N ARG A 411 -8.32 1.67 -21.48
CA ARG A 411 -9.22 2.66 -20.86
C ARG A 411 -8.49 3.94 -20.50
#